data_77225fa9ad0ec6575b2c58f7f031de9d
#
_entry.id   77225fa9ad0ec6575b2c58f7f031de9d
#
_cell.length_a   1.000
_cell.length_b   1.000
_cell.length_c   1.000
_cell.angle_alpha   90.00
_cell.angle_beta   90.00
_cell.angle_gamma   90.00
#
_symmetry.space_group_name_H-M   'P 1'
#
loop_
_entity.id
_entity.type
_entity.pdbx_description
1 polymer ?
#
loop_
_entity_poly.entity_id
_entity_poly.type
_entity_poly.pdbx_seq_one_letter_code
_entity_poly.pdbx_strand_id
1 'polypeptide(L)'
;MKRKAAQNSMPHHAGCPGAMMRQIAPKNDIADFESTKKMQSQLQNWPVQIKLAPINAPYFSSANLLIAADCTAYAYANFHSEFIKGKIVLIGCPKLDDIDYSEKLTQIIKQNDIKSVTIVRMDFQCC
;
A
#
# COMPACT_ATOMS: atom_id res chain seq x y z
N MET A 1 20.49 37.49 9.24
CA MET A 1 19.60 36.62 10.03
C MET A 1 19.92 35.16 9.74
N LYS A 2 20.55 34.48 10.66
CA LYS A 2 20.88 33.05 10.52
C LYS A 2 19.66 32.24 10.91
N ARG A 3 19.06 31.52 9.95
CA ARG A 3 18.04 30.54 10.24
C ARG A 3 18.68 29.30 10.83
N LYS A 4 18.39 29.00 12.09
CA LYS A 4 18.75 27.73 12.72
C LYS A 4 17.95 26.62 12.05
N ALA A 5 18.64 25.72 11.36
CA ALA A 5 18.05 24.44 10.95
C ALA A 5 17.79 23.64 12.23
N ALA A 6 16.53 23.31 12.47
CA ALA A 6 16.16 22.35 13.50
C ALA A 6 16.67 20.98 13.06
N GLN A 7 17.70 20.47 13.74
CA GLN A 7 18.12 19.09 13.61
C GLN A 7 17.06 18.22 14.26
N ASN A 8 16.17 17.67 13.43
CA ASN A 8 15.25 16.64 13.85
C ASN A 8 16.05 15.33 13.91
N SER A 9 16.52 14.97 15.09
CA SER A 9 17.20 13.70 15.32
C SER A 9 16.19 12.57 15.14
N MET A 10 16.24 11.89 13.99
CA MET A 10 15.48 10.68 13.77
C MET A 10 15.99 9.56 14.69
N PRO A 11 15.12 8.82 15.38
CA PRO A 11 15.55 7.69 16.19
C PRO A 11 16.15 6.63 15.25
N HIS A 12 17.38 6.21 15.58
CA HIS A 12 18.07 5.13 14.88
C HIS A 12 17.39 3.79 15.17
N HIS A 13 16.34 3.47 14.45
CA HIS A 13 15.82 2.11 14.41
C HIS A 13 16.38 1.40 13.19
N ALA A 14 16.87 0.17 13.42
CA ALA A 14 17.38 -0.69 12.37
C ALA A 14 16.28 -0.95 11.34
N GLY A 15 16.40 -0.37 10.15
CA GLY A 15 15.45 -0.55 9.04
C GLY A 15 15.60 0.54 7.98
N CYS A 16 15.36 0.18 6.72
CA CYS A 16 15.30 1.14 5.64
C CYS A 16 14.12 2.11 5.88
N PRO A 17 14.32 3.45 5.81
CA PRO A 17 13.23 4.41 5.98
C PRO A 17 12.04 4.18 5.05
N GLY A 18 12.27 3.63 3.86
CA GLY A 18 11.24 3.27 2.91
C GLY A 18 10.36 2.08 3.31
N ALA A 19 10.79 1.26 4.28
CA ALA A 19 10.04 0.12 4.80
C ALA A 19 9.24 0.44 6.08
N MET A 20 9.37 1.64 6.63
CA MET A 20 8.64 2.03 7.85
C MET A 20 7.14 2.10 7.59
N MET A 21 6.37 1.45 8.46
CA MET A 21 4.90 1.49 8.41
C MET A 21 4.38 2.91 8.57
N ARG A 22 3.45 3.30 7.73
CA ARG A 22 2.68 4.53 7.88
C ARG A 22 1.30 4.40 7.22
N GLN A 23 0.35 5.08 7.80
CA GLN A 23 -0.96 5.27 7.21
C GLN A 23 -0.98 6.60 6.45
N ILE A 24 -1.47 6.57 5.23
CA ILE A 24 -1.62 7.75 4.39
C ILE A 24 -3.08 8.21 4.48
N ALA A 25 -3.30 9.44 4.90
CA ALA A 25 -4.64 10.00 4.99
C ALA A 25 -5.30 10.04 3.60
N PRO A 26 -6.59 9.67 3.49
CA PRO A 26 -7.31 9.83 2.24
C PRO A 26 -7.34 11.31 1.84
N LYS A 27 -7.03 11.57 0.59
CA LYS A 27 -7.12 12.91 0.04
C LYS A 27 -8.59 13.21 -0.24
N ASN A 28 -9.14 14.17 0.47
CA ASN A 28 -10.49 14.68 0.16
C ASN A 28 -10.43 15.43 -1.16
N ASP A 29 -11.23 15.00 -2.12
CA ASP A 29 -11.45 15.75 -3.36
C ASP A 29 -12.20 17.04 -3.04
N ILE A 30 -11.47 18.07 -2.62
CA ILE A 30 -12.01 19.43 -2.64
C ILE A 30 -11.92 19.85 -4.11
N ALA A 31 -13.07 19.97 -4.73
CA ALA A 31 -13.21 20.35 -6.12
C ALA A 31 -12.64 21.76 -6.35
N ASP A 32 -11.41 21.84 -6.84
CA ASP A 32 -10.94 23.02 -7.55
C ASP A 32 -11.39 22.92 -9.01
N PHE A 33 -12.29 23.78 -9.38
CA PHE A 33 -13.07 23.74 -10.63
C PHE A 33 -12.29 24.20 -11.87
N GLU A 34 -10.99 24.40 -11.81
CA GLU A 34 -10.19 24.74 -13.01
C GLU A 34 -8.75 24.27 -12.90
N SER A 35 -8.50 22.99 -13.13
CA SER A 35 -7.23 22.55 -13.72
C SER A 35 -7.37 21.11 -14.21
N THR A 36 -6.73 20.80 -15.31
CA THR A 36 -6.52 19.43 -15.79
C THR A 36 -6.44 18.46 -14.62
N LYS A 37 -7.47 17.63 -14.43
CA LYS A 37 -7.59 16.71 -13.28
C LYS A 37 -6.38 15.80 -13.23
N LYS A 38 -5.36 16.19 -12.50
CA LYS A 38 -4.27 15.28 -12.17
C LYS A 38 -4.85 14.17 -11.33
N MET A 39 -4.72 12.93 -11.81
CA MET A 39 -5.14 11.77 -11.02
C MET A 39 -4.31 11.73 -9.74
N GLN A 40 -5.01 11.68 -8.59
CA GLN A 40 -4.37 11.62 -7.29
C GLN A 40 -4.16 10.17 -6.86
N SER A 41 -3.07 9.94 -6.13
CA SER A 41 -2.85 8.65 -5.47
C SER A 41 -3.98 8.34 -4.50
N GLN A 42 -4.53 7.14 -4.58
CA GLN A 42 -5.52 6.61 -3.65
C GLN A 42 -4.90 5.71 -2.58
N LEU A 43 -3.58 5.62 -2.53
CA LEU A 43 -2.88 4.77 -1.57
C LEU A 43 -3.05 5.28 -0.15
N GLN A 44 -3.40 4.37 0.78
CA GLN A 44 -3.68 4.68 2.19
C GLN A 44 -2.74 3.98 3.17
N ASN A 45 -1.85 3.14 2.70
CA ASN A 45 -0.91 2.41 3.55
C ASN A 45 0.49 2.36 2.95
N TRP A 46 1.45 2.15 3.82
CA TRP A 46 2.84 1.93 3.47
C TRP A 46 3.52 1.07 4.56
N PRO A 47 4.39 0.11 4.24
CA PRO A 47 4.78 -0.34 2.90
C PRO A 47 3.66 -1.13 2.20
N VAL A 48 3.79 -1.30 0.88
CA VAL A 48 2.82 -2.07 0.06
C VAL A 48 3.29 -3.51 -0.20
N GLN A 49 4.59 -3.76 -0.18
CA GLN A 49 5.14 -5.09 -0.41
C GLN A 49 4.74 -6.06 0.70
N ILE A 50 4.19 -7.22 0.34
CA ILE A 50 3.77 -8.25 1.31
C ILE A 50 4.92 -8.63 2.24
N LYS A 51 6.13 -8.76 1.69
CA LYS A 51 7.34 -9.12 2.48
C LYS A 51 7.70 -8.09 3.54
N LEU A 52 7.40 -6.83 3.31
CA LEU A 52 7.74 -5.72 4.19
C LEU A 52 6.59 -5.29 5.11
N ALA A 53 5.35 -5.58 4.74
CA ALA A 53 4.19 -5.17 5.52
C ALA A 53 4.20 -5.85 6.90
N PRO A 54 3.84 -5.14 7.97
CA PRO A 54 3.65 -5.76 9.27
C PRO A 54 2.42 -6.66 9.27
N ILE A 55 2.39 -7.67 10.13
CA ILE A 55 1.23 -8.54 10.28
C ILE A 55 0.08 -7.79 10.95
N ASN A 56 0.39 -6.97 11.94
CA ASN A 56 -0.57 -6.15 12.66
C ASN A 56 -0.31 -4.68 12.38
N ALA A 57 -1.32 -3.99 11.86
CA ALA A 57 -1.26 -2.55 11.66
C ALA A 57 -2.66 -1.95 11.86
N PRO A 58 -2.77 -0.72 12.38
CA PRO A 58 -4.07 -0.08 12.59
C PRO A 58 -4.90 0.04 11.32
N TYR A 59 -4.25 0.22 10.17
CA TYR A 59 -4.95 0.36 8.89
C TYR A 59 -5.61 -0.95 8.40
N PHE A 60 -5.28 -2.11 8.98
CA PHE A 60 -5.97 -3.37 8.67
C PHE A 60 -7.33 -3.50 9.37
N SER A 61 -7.58 -2.71 10.41
CA SER A 61 -8.85 -2.77 11.13
C SER A 61 -10.02 -2.40 10.22
N SER A 62 -10.96 -3.30 10.07
CA SER A 62 -12.13 -3.18 9.20
C SER A 62 -11.78 -2.86 7.73
N ALA A 63 -10.64 -3.34 7.27
CA ALA A 63 -10.14 -3.02 5.94
C ALA A 63 -10.78 -3.87 4.83
N ASN A 64 -10.95 -3.24 3.68
CA ASN A 64 -11.08 -3.94 2.42
C ASN A 64 -9.66 -4.14 1.87
N LEU A 65 -9.19 -5.37 1.82
CA LEU A 65 -7.83 -5.70 1.43
C LEU A 65 -7.74 -5.96 -0.07
N LEU A 66 -6.81 -5.29 -0.72
CA LEU A 66 -6.42 -5.56 -2.10
C LEU A 66 -5.06 -6.26 -2.09
N ILE A 67 -5.00 -7.45 -2.68
CA ILE A 67 -3.77 -8.17 -2.96
C ILE A 67 -3.55 -8.16 -4.46
N ALA A 68 -2.49 -7.52 -4.93
CA ALA A 68 -2.25 -7.35 -6.35
C ALA A 68 -0.85 -7.81 -6.75
N ALA A 69 -0.74 -8.33 -7.97
CA ALA A 69 0.57 -8.49 -8.61
C ALA A 69 1.22 -7.12 -8.78
N ASP A 70 2.50 -7.02 -8.50
CA ASP A 70 3.23 -5.74 -8.48
C ASP A 70 3.25 -5.01 -9.82
N CYS A 71 3.12 -5.74 -10.94
CA CYS A 71 3.06 -5.17 -12.28
C CYS A 71 1.67 -4.64 -12.70
N THR A 72 0.61 -4.95 -11.96
CA THR A 72 -0.76 -4.61 -12.38
C THR A 72 -1.03 -3.11 -12.42
N ALA A 73 -0.48 -2.37 -11.47
CA ALA A 73 -0.60 -0.90 -11.46
C ALA A 73 0.15 -0.22 -12.62
N TYR A 74 1.22 -0.82 -13.11
CA TYR A 74 1.93 -0.34 -14.30
C TYR A 74 1.18 -0.65 -15.59
N ALA A 75 0.51 -1.79 -15.64
CA ALA A 75 -0.20 -2.24 -16.83
C ALA A 75 -1.56 -1.57 -17.03
N TYR A 76 -2.20 -1.12 -15.96
CA TYR A 76 -3.56 -0.61 -15.99
C TYR A 76 -3.63 0.85 -15.52
N ALA A 77 -3.91 1.76 -16.44
CA ALA A 77 -3.82 3.20 -16.20
C ALA A 77 -4.75 3.71 -15.08
N ASN A 78 -5.95 3.15 -14.94
CA ASN A 78 -6.94 3.56 -13.95
C ASN A 78 -6.84 2.77 -12.63
N PHE A 79 -5.70 2.16 -12.36
CA PHE A 79 -5.54 1.24 -11.22
C PHE A 79 -5.88 1.88 -9.87
N HIS A 80 -5.46 3.11 -9.65
CA HIS A 80 -5.76 3.83 -8.41
C HIS A 80 -7.26 4.06 -8.21
N SER A 81 -7.96 4.54 -9.24
CA SER A 81 -9.38 4.88 -9.13
C SER A 81 -10.28 3.65 -9.08
N GLU A 82 -9.92 2.57 -9.78
CA GLU A 82 -10.77 1.39 -9.88
C GLU A 82 -10.45 0.30 -8.85
N PHE A 83 -9.16 0.13 -8.49
CA PHE A 83 -8.76 -0.95 -7.59
C PHE A 83 -8.28 -0.49 -6.23
N ILE A 84 -7.47 0.56 -6.14
CA ILE A 84 -6.88 1.00 -4.86
C ILE A 84 -7.87 1.78 -4.01
N LYS A 85 -8.72 2.60 -4.62
CA LYS A 85 -9.63 3.48 -3.89
C LYS A 85 -10.44 2.73 -2.83
N GLY A 86 -10.35 3.17 -1.58
CA GLY A 86 -11.05 2.57 -0.45
C GLY A 86 -10.50 1.25 0.05
N LYS A 87 -9.29 0.87 -0.38
CA LYS A 87 -8.67 -0.40 0.02
C LYS A 87 -7.28 -0.21 0.61
N ILE A 88 -6.89 -1.15 1.44
CA ILE A 88 -5.51 -1.34 1.89
C ILE A 88 -4.82 -2.29 0.93
N VAL A 89 -3.63 -1.94 0.49
CA VAL A 89 -2.96 -2.59 -0.64
C VAL A 89 -1.75 -3.37 -0.19
N LEU A 90 -1.67 -4.62 -0.60
CA LEU A 90 -0.48 -5.45 -0.53
C LEU A 90 -0.13 -5.95 -1.93
N ILE A 91 1.15 -5.86 -2.28
CA ILE A 91 1.63 -6.31 -3.59
C ILE A 91 2.78 -7.31 -3.48
N GLY A 92 2.97 -8.10 -4.50
CA GLY A 92 4.08 -9.01 -4.63
C GLY A 92 4.12 -9.67 -6.01
N CYS A 93 5.20 -10.40 -6.25
CA CYS A 93 5.37 -11.17 -7.47
C CYS A 93 5.76 -12.62 -7.11
N PRO A 94 4.85 -13.58 -7.23
CA PRO A 94 5.14 -14.98 -6.89
C PRO A 94 6.28 -15.58 -7.73
N LYS A 95 6.54 -15.02 -8.89
CA LYS A 95 7.60 -15.50 -9.78
C LYS A 95 8.98 -14.97 -9.40
N LEU A 96 9.06 -13.70 -8.99
CA LEU A 96 10.33 -13.05 -8.64
C LEU A 96 10.68 -13.19 -7.16
N ASP A 97 9.67 -13.23 -6.32
CA ASP A 97 9.86 -13.38 -4.88
C ASP A 97 9.99 -14.87 -4.53
N ASP A 98 11.14 -15.24 -4.01
CA ASP A 98 11.40 -16.60 -3.52
C ASP A 98 10.78 -16.80 -2.13
N ILE A 99 9.45 -16.73 -2.07
CA ILE A 99 8.70 -16.86 -0.82
C ILE A 99 7.26 -17.35 -1.08
N ASP A 100 6.77 -18.17 -0.16
CA ASP A 100 5.34 -18.48 -0.09
C ASP A 100 4.64 -17.42 0.76
N TYR A 101 3.75 -16.66 0.12
CA TYR A 101 2.97 -15.62 0.80
C TYR A 101 1.82 -16.15 1.66
N SER A 102 1.45 -17.42 1.51
CA SER A 102 0.24 -17.98 2.13
C SER A 102 0.26 -17.88 3.65
N GLU A 103 1.40 -18.13 4.27
CA GLU A 103 1.55 -18.04 5.73
C GLU A 103 1.33 -16.61 6.23
N LYS A 104 2.05 -15.65 5.66
CA LYS A 104 1.94 -14.24 6.08
C LYS A 104 0.57 -13.66 5.82
N LEU A 105 0.00 -13.90 4.65
CA LEU A 105 -1.35 -13.44 4.31
C LEU A 105 -2.41 -14.07 5.22
N THR A 106 -2.24 -15.34 5.57
CA THR A 106 -3.11 -16.00 6.55
C THR A 106 -3.05 -15.33 7.91
N GLN A 107 -1.86 -14.99 8.39
CA GLN A 107 -1.69 -14.28 9.66
C GLN A 107 -2.33 -12.89 9.63
N ILE A 108 -2.14 -12.13 8.56
CA ILE A 108 -2.75 -10.81 8.39
C ILE A 108 -4.28 -10.91 8.43
N ILE A 109 -4.85 -11.86 7.71
CA ILE A 109 -6.31 -12.04 7.64
C ILE A 109 -6.89 -12.51 8.97
N LYS A 110 -6.19 -13.43 9.67
CA LYS A 110 -6.66 -13.98 10.96
C LYS A 110 -6.54 -13.00 12.12
N GLN A 111 -5.46 -12.20 12.14
CA GLN A 111 -5.17 -11.32 13.28
C GLN A 111 -5.82 -9.94 13.17
N ASN A 112 -6.39 -9.62 12.02
CA ASN A 112 -7.04 -8.34 11.79
C ASN A 112 -8.48 -8.56 11.34
N ASP A 113 -9.32 -7.57 11.58
CA ASP A 113 -10.73 -7.57 11.15
C ASP A 113 -10.81 -7.14 9.68
N ILE A 114 -10.50 -8.05 8.77
CA ILE A 114 -10.56 -7.82 7.33
C ILE A 114 -11.99 -8.03 6.82
N LYS A 115 -12.58 -7.01 6.22
CA LYS A 115 -13.95 -7.08 5.68
C LYS A 115 -14.05 -7.81 4.36
N SER A 116 -13.09 -7.59 3.48
CA SER A 116 -13.08 -8.20 2.16
C SER A 116 -11.66 -8.36 1.63
N VAL A 117 -11.49 -9.31 0.74
CA VAL A 117 -10.24 -9.54 0.01
C VAL A 117 -10.52 -9.50 -1.48
N THR A 118 -9.80 -8.64 -2.19
CA THR A 118 -9.82 -8.56 -3.66
C THR A 118 -8.44 -8.95 -4.18
N ILE A 119 -8.39 -9.80 -5.18
CA ILE A 119 -7.14 -10.21 -5.82
C ILE A 119 -7.13 -9.69 -7.25
N VAL A 120 -6.06 -8.99 -7.61
CA VAL A 120 -5.83 -8.52 -8.98
C VAL A 120 -4.51 -9.07 -9.48
N ARG A 121 -4.55 -9.72 -10.62
CA ARG A 121 -3.39 -10.31 -11.27
C ARG A 121 -3.42 -10.07 -12.77
N MET A 122 -2.28 -10.25 -13.42
CA MET A 122 -2.21 -10.27 -14.87
C MET A 122 -2.79 -11.60 -15.41
N ASP A 123 -3.38 -11.53 -16.58
CA ASP A 123 -3.90 -12.72 -17.28
C ASP A 123 -2.79 -13.45 -18.08
N PHE A 124 -1.62 -13.53 -17.47
CA PHE A 124 -0.46 -14.26 -17.97
C PHE A 124 -0.03 -15.33 -16.98
N GLN A 125 0.66 -16.36 -17.47
CA GLN A 125 1.08 -17.49 -16.63
C GLN A 125 2.11 -17.15 -15.53
N CYS A 126 2.63 -15.93 -15.47
CA CYS A 126 3.59 -15.52 -14.46
C CYS A 126 2.96 -15.14 -13.10
N CYS A 127 1.68 -14.97 -13.05
CA CYS A 127 0.93 -14.68 -11.84
C CYS A 127 -0.01 -15.85 -11.52
#